data_712359da609c1ca72b94e7ad2c506d61
#
_entry.id   712359da609c1ca72b94e7ad2c506d61
#
_cell.length_a   1.000
_cell.length_b   1.000
_cell.length_c   1.000
_cell.angle_alpha   90.00
_cell.angle_beta   90.00
_cell.angle_gamma   90.00
#
_symmetry.space_group_name_H-M   'P 1'
#
loop_
_entity.id
_entity.type
_entity.pdbx_description
1 polymer ?
#
loop_
_entity_poly.entity_id
_entity_poly.type
_entity_poly.pdbx_seq_one_letter_code
_entity_poly.pdbx_strand_id
1 'polypeptide(L)'
;MKRNFILMAVLLSVIACHAQKNKWEVLFDGHSTDKFRGYNMQTFPDKAWKIEDGALVTQTDVPNIDLVTKEAYKNFELDFDWKVSKAGNSGIFFHMKESLAQESGNGNSPNWLDNFEMQILDDIDFNDKAPIRSAGSLYDLIIPVNKQLKPVGEYNHAKLIVNGNHVEHWLNGNKVVEYEMGSPAMDELLRKSKFSKNPNYGKSTDGLLMFQHHGQKVWFKNIKVKKL
;
A
#
# COMPACT_ATOMS: atom_id res chain seq x y z
N MET A 1 39.58 -33.89 2.60
CA MET A 1 39.34 -32.80 1.66
C MET A 1 37.85 -32.55 1.31
N LYS A 2 36.92 -33.46 1.52
CA LYS A 2 35.48 -33.30 1.16
C LYS A 2 34.65 -32.46 2.13
N ARG A 3 35.10 -32.27 3.39
CA ARG A 3 34.33 -31.60 4.45
C ARG A 3 34.39 -30.07 4.39
N ASN A 4 35.46 -29.51 3.85
CA ASN A 4 35.63 -28.04 3.76
C ASN A 4 34.84 -27.41 2.61
N PHE A 5 34.54 -28.17 1.53
CA PHE A 5 33.75 -27.65 0.40
C PHE A 5 32.26 -27.46 0.74
N ILE A 6 31.71 -28.32 1.62
CA ILE A 6 30.30 -28.22 2.02
C ILE A 6 30.06 -27.01 2.95
N LEU A 7 31.03 -26.71 3.83
CA LEU A 7 30.95 -25.52 4.71
C LEU A 7 31.01 -24.21 3.93
N MET A 8 31.83 -24.17 2.87
CA MET A 8 31.99 -22.97 2.03
C MET A 8 30.75 -22.71 1.15
N ALA A 9 30.06 -23.74 0.67
CA ALA A 9 28.83 -23.63 -0.09
C ALA A 9 27.65 -23.13 0.77
N VAL A 10 27.57 -23.57 2.02
CA VAL A 10 26.52 -23.13 2.98
C VAL A 10 26.76 -21.67 3.39
N LEU A 11 28.00 -21.24 3.60
CA LEU A 11 28.30 -19.83 3.90
C LEU A 11 27.96 -18.90 2.74
N LEU A 12 28.24 -19.29 1.50
CA LEU A 12 27.90 -18.53 0.30
C LEU A 12 26.40 -18.39 0.10
N SER A 13 25.60 -19.42 0.40
CA SER A 13 24.14 -19.37 0.27
C SER A 13 23.51 -18.45 1.32
N VAL A 14 24.05 -18.40 2.54
CA VAL A 14 23.57 -17.51 3.61
C VAL A 14 23.92 -16.05 3.30
N ILE A 15 25.09 -15.77 2.75
CA ILE A 15 25.51 -14.41 2.36
C ILE A 15 24.62 -13.92 1.19
N ALA A 16 24.32 -14.76 0.21
CA ALA A 16 23.45 -14.39 -0.90
C ALA A 16 22.01 -14.05 -0.44
N CYS A 17 21.50 -14.78 0.54
CA CYS A 17 20.17 -14.53 1.10
C CYS A 17 20.10 -13.21 1.90
N HIS A 18 21.18 -12.83 2.62
CA HIS A 18 21.27 -11.56 3.35
C HIS A 18 21.47 -10.37 2.39
N ALA A 19 22.23 -10.54 1.30
CA ALA A 19 22.47 -9.48 0.32
C ALA A 19 21.18 -9.09 -0.45
N GLN A 20 20.21 -9.99 -0.55
CA GLN A 20 18.95 -9.74 -1.22
C GLN A 20 17.91 -9.01 -0.37
N LYS A 21 18.03 -9.09 0.97
CA LYS A 21 17.08 -8.47 1.92
C LYS A 21 17.11 -6.94 1.95
N ASN A 22 18.19 -6.29 1.54
CA ASN A 22 18.36 -4.84 1.67
C ASN A 22 18.42 -4.10 0.33
N LYS A 23 18.06 -4.76 -0.78
CA LYS A 23 18.09 -4.15 -2.11
C LYS A 23 16.70 -3.62 -2.47
N TRP A 24 16.67 -2.39 -2.99
CA TRP A 24 15.45 -1.85 -3.59
C TRP A 24 15.08 -2.61 -4.86
N GLU A 25 13.84 -3.04 -4.94
CA GLU A 25 13.19 -3.53 -6.13
C GLU A 25 12.32 -2.41 -6.71
N VAL A 26 12.51 -2.08 -7.97
CA VAL A 26 11.66 -1.14 -8.69
C VAL A 26 10.38 -1.86 -9.08
N LEU A 27 9.24 -1.41 -8.58
CA LEU A 27 7.92 -1.91 -8.95
C LEU A 27 7.38 -1.20 -10.19
N PHE A 28 7.66 0.10 -10.31
CA PHE A 28 7.28 0.92 -11.45
C PHE A 28 8.32 1.98 -11.75
N ASP A 29 8.84 1.95 -12.98
CA ASP A 29 9.91 2.84 -13.49
C ASP A 29 9.41 3.91 -14.46
N GLY A 30 8.09 4.01 -14.64
CA GLY A 30 7.47 4.89 -15.63
C GLY A 30 7.08 4.21 -16.94
N HIS A 31 7.46 2.93 -17.16
CA HIS A 31 7.31 2.25 -18.43
C HIS A 31 6.63 0.88 -18.33
N SER A 32 7.00 0.05 -17.36
CA SER A 32 6.50 -1.33 -17.26
C SER A 32 5.47 -1.51 -16.15
N THR A 33 4.39 -2.23 -16.47
CA THR A 33 3.37 -2.67 -15.51
C THR A 33 3.53 -4.12 -15.06
N ASP A 34 4.67 -4.76 -15.40
CA ASP A 34 4.89 -6.21 -15.24
C ASP A 34 4.81 -6.68 -13.77
N LYS A 35 5.02 -5.79 -12.82
CA LYS A 35 4.92 -6.08 -11.38
C LYS A 35 3.50 -6.03 -10.84
N PHE A 36 2.54 -5.59 -11.66
CA PHE A 36 1.17 -5.35 -11.23
C PHE A 36 0.15 -6.17 -12.02
N ARG A 37 -1.01 -6.34 -11.41
CA ARG A 37 -2.26 -6.84 -12.02
C ARG A 37 -3.46 -6.24 -11.32
N GLY A 38 -4.63 -6.38 -11.90
CA GLY A 38 -5.87 -6.00 -11.23
C GLY A 38 -6.18 -6.94 -10.06
N TYR A 39 -6.86 -6.45 -9.05
CA TYR A 39 -7.36 -7.25 -7.93
C TYR A 39 -8.30 -8.36 -8.48
N ASN A 40 -8.11 -9.61 -8.05
CA ASN A 40 -8.77 -10.80 -8.58
C ASN A 40 -8.65 -11.01 -10.11
N MET A 41 -7.63 -10.41 -10.73
CA MET A 41 -7.35 -10.57 -12.16
C MET A 41 -5.96 -11.18 -12.37
N GLN A 42 -5.75 -11.78 -13.56
CA GLN A 42 -4.43 -12.29 -13.94
C GLN A 42 -3.59 -11.26 -14.71
N THR A 43 -4.23 -10.22 -15.25
CA THR A 43 -3.62 -9.21 -16.11
C THR A 43 -3.72 -7.80 -15.53
N PHE A 44 -2.94 -6.90 -16.07
CA PHE A 44 -3.05 -5.46 -15.79
C PHE A 44 -4.41 -4.93 -16.30
N PRO A 45 -5.11 -4.08 -15.54
CA PRO A 45 -6.44 -3.58 -15.91
C PRO A 45 -6.36 -2.33 -16.79
N ASP A 46 -5.98 -2.46 -18.05
CA ASP A 46 -5.70 -1.36 -19.00
C ASP A 46 -6.82 -0.32 -19.18
N LYS A 47 -8.05 -0.68 -18.86
CA LYS A 47 -9.19 0.27 -18.91
C LYS A 47 -9.23 1.15 -17.68
N ALA A 48 -8.84 0.63 -16.51
CA ALA A 48 -8.91 1.33 -15.23
C ALA A 48 -7.62 2.10 -14.91
N TRP A 49 -6.48 1.63 -15.42
CA TRP A 49 -5.16 2.23 -15.20
C TRP A 49 -4.40 2.40 -16.51
N LYS A 50 -3.68 3.50 -16.64
CA LYS A 50 -2.80 3.76 -17.77
C LYS A 50 -1.45 4.29 -17.32
N ILE A 51 -0.46 4.22 -18.20
CA ILE A 51 0.79 4.97 -18.06
C ILE A 51 0.60 6.30 -18.79
N GLU A 52 0.68 7.42 -18.07
CA GLU A 52 0.64 8.77 -18.61
C GLU A 52 1.82 9.56 -18.02
N ASP A 53 2.68 10.12 -18.87
CA ASP A 53 3.84 10.94 -18.47
C ASP A 53 4.74 10.25 -17.39
N GLY A 54 4.97 8.95 -17.56
CA GLY A 54 5.79 8.17 -16.64
C GLY A 54 5.14 7.88 -15.27
N ALA A 55 3.84 8.02 -15.15
CA ALA A 55 3.07 7.67 -13.95
C ALA A 55 1.99 6.64 -14.25
N LEU A 56 1.68 5.78 -13.29
CA LEU A 56 0.45 4.98 -13.25
C LEU A 56 -0.71 5.89 -12.87
N VAL A 57 -1.75 5.92 -13.68
CA VAL A 57 -2.85 6.87 -13.56
C VAL A 57 -4.19 6.15 -13.61
N THR A 58 -5.02 6.38 -12.58
CA THR A 58 -6.41 5.91 -12.57
C THR A 58 -7.24 6.62 -13.63
N GLN A 59 -8.09 5.89 -14.31
CA GLN A 59 -9.00 6.45 -15.32
C GLN A 59 -10.37 6.70 -14.69
N THR A 60 -11.03 7.79 -15.08
CA THR A 60 -12.41 8.11 -14.67
C THR A 60 -13.42 7.45 -15.58
N ASP A 61 -14.68 7.36 -15.14
CA ASP A 61 -15.81 6.84 -15.92
C ASP A 61 -15.66 5.39 -16.39
N VAL A 62 -14.89 4.61 -15.64
CA VAL A 62 -14.66 3.18 -15.85
C VAL A 62 -14.90 2.42 -14.54
N PRO A 63 -15.05 1.09 -14.56
CA PRO A 63 -15.12 0.30 -13.34
C PRO A 63 -13.87 0.52 -12.46
N ASN A 64 -14.06 0.76 -11.17
CA ASN A 64 -12.99 0.91 -10.20
C ASN A 64 -12.34 -0.46 -9.96
N ILE A 65 -11.18 -0.68 -10.54
CA ILE A 65 -10.38 -1.90 -10.37
C ILE A 65 -9.09 -1.52 -9.68
N ASP A 66 -8.91 -2.01 -8.46
CA ASP A 66 -7.69 -1.78 -7.69
C ASP A 66 -6.51 -2.49 -8.32
N LEU A 67 -5.33 -1.89 -8.18
CA LEU A 67 -4.09 -2.43 -8.67
C LEU A 67 -3.34 -3.13 -7.54
N VAL A 68 -2.93 -4.38 -7.73
CA VAL A 68 -2.16 -5.13 -6.75
C VAL A 68 -0.80 -5.55 -7.28
N THR A 69 0.17 -5.69 -6.39
CA THR A 69 1.46 -6.29 -6.73
C THR A 69 1.28 -7.79 -7.05
N LYS A 70 2.12 -8.35 -7.93
CA LYS A 70 2.13 -9.80 -8.18
C LYS A 70 2.80 -10.58 -7.06
N GLU A 71 3.77 -9.97 -6.37
CA GLU A 71 4.45 -10.54 -5.20
C GLU A 71 3.80 -10.09 -3.90
N ALA A 72 3.86 -10.96 -2.88
CA ALA A 72 3.45 -10.69 -1.52
C ALA A 72 4.65 -10.22 -0.68
N TYR A 73 4.36 -9.34 0.29
CA TYR A 73 5.35 -8.77 1.20
C TYR A 73 4.90 -8.97 2.64
N LYS A 74 5.86 -9.29 3.52
CA LYS A 74 5.65 -9.40 4.97
C LYS A 74 6.23 -8.17 5.67
N ASN A 75 7.55 -8.03 5.61
CA ASN A 75 8.27 -6.88 6.13
C ASN A 75 8.84 -6.11 4.94
N PHE A 76 8.58 -4.82 4.86
CA PHE A 76 8.97 -4.03 3.71
C PHE A 76 9.05 -2.53 4.03
N GLU A 77 9.77 -1.81 3.18
CA GLU A 77 9.69 -0.36 3.02
C GLU A 77 9.22 -0.09 1.58
N LEU A 78 8.02 0.46 1.42
CA LEU A 78 7.47 0.94 0.16
C LEU A 78 7.74 2.44 0.06
N ASP A 79 8.31 2.89 -1.06
CA ASP A 79 8.67 4.28 -1.32
C ASP A 79 8.09 4.68 -2.67
N PHE A 80 7.35 5.79 -2.73
CA PHE A 80 6.63 6.19 -3.94
C PHE A 80 6.26 7.67 -3.92
N ASP A 81 5.99 8.23 -5.10
CA ASP A 81 5.39 9.54 -5.27
C ASP A 81 3.94 9.42 -5.71
N TRP A 82 3.08 10.29 -5.19
CA TRP A 82 1.67 10.34 -5.53
C TRP A 82 1.18 11.77 -5.75
N LYS A 83 0.17 11.90 -6.58
CA LYS A 83 -0.51 13.16 -6.88
C LYS A 83 -2.00 12.87 -7.07
N VAL A 84 -2.86 13.80 -6.63
CA VAL A 84 -4.32 13.69 -6.80
C VAL A 84 -4.86 14.84 -7.63
N SER A 85 -5.95 14.59 -8.35
CA SER A 85 -6.79 15.64 -8.90
C SER A 85 -7.60 16.33 -7.80
N LYS A 86 -8.28 17.41 -8.13
CA LYS A 86 -9.28 18.02 -7.24
C LYS A 86 -10.28 16.98 -6.76
N ALA A 87 -10.53 16.96 -5.45
CA ALA A 87 -11.33 15.95 -4.76
C ALA A 87 -10.86 14.50 -5.01
N GLY A 88 -9.56 14.30 -5.29
CA GLY A 88 -8.99 12.98 -5.54
C GLY A 88 -8.90 12.14 -4.27
N ASN A 89 -9.18 10.83 -4.42
CA ASN A 89 -9.14 9.85 -3.34
C ASN A 89 -8.52 8.55 -3.84
N SER A 90 -7.70 7.96 -3.01
CA SER A 90 -7.04 6.67 -3.16
C SER A 90 -6.51 6.19 -1.82
N GLY A 91 -5.87 5.03 -1.77
CA GLY A 91 -5.24 4.49 -0.57
C GLY A 91 -4.20 3.43 -0.92
N ILE A 92 -3.24 3.25 -0.01
CA ILE A 92 -2.29 2.13 -0.08
C ILE A 92 -2.66 1.14 1.01
N PHE A 93 -3.09 -0.05 0.59
CA PHE A 93 -3.33 -1.17 1.49
C PHE A 93 -2.17 -2.15 1.45
N PHE A 94 -1.94 -2.84 2.54
CA PHE A 94 -0.89 -3.83 2.63
C PHE A 94 -1.38 -5.11 3.30
N HIS A 95 -0.62 -6.20 3.12
CA HIS A 95 -0.99 -7.54 3.56
C HIS A 95 -2.33 -8.03 3.00
N MET A 96 -2.69 -7.52 1.80
CA MET A 96 -3.93 -7.88 1.14
C MET A 96 -3.95 -9.36 0.76
N LYS A 97 -5.05 -10.04 1.10
CA LYS A 97 -5.36 -11.38 0.60
C LYS A 97 -6.51 -11.27 -0.38
N GLU A 98 -6.35 -11.88 -1.53
CA GLU A 98 -7.47 -11.99 -2.46
C GLU A 98 -8.41 -13.08 -1.97
N SER A 99 -9.68 -12.75 -1.85
CA SER A 99 -10.72 -13.72 -1.51
C SER A 99 -11.26 -14.30 -2.80
N LEU A 100 -11.26 -15.61 -2.90
CA LEU A 100 -11.97 -16.34 -3.96
C LEU A 100 -13.48 -16.37 -3.70
N ALA A 101 -13.94 -15.96 -2.52
CA ALA A 101 -15.33 -15.90 -2.15
C ALA A 101 -15.95 -14.58 -2.64
N GLN A 102 -16.74 -14.67 -3.69
CA GLN A 102 -17.67 -13.65 -4.16
C GLN A 102 -18.79 -13.40 -3.16
N GLU A 103 -18.49 -13.19 -1.89
CA GLU A 103 -19.53 -13.08 -0.84
C GLU A 103 -20.03 -11.67 -0.57
N SER A 104 -19.54 -10.67 -1.26
CA SER A 104 -20.17 -9.34 -1.25
C SER A 104 -20.75 -9.02 -2.62
N GLY A 105 -22.05 -8.91 -2.69
CA GLY A 105 -22.95 -8.87 -3.86
C GLY A 105 -22.68 -7.89 -5.00
N ASN A 106 -21.46 -7.42 -5.22
CA ASN A 106 -21.02 -6.58 -6.33
C ASN A 106 -19.71 -7.04 -6.99
N GLY A 107 -19.40 -8.33 -6.96
CA GLY A 107 -18.52 -9.03 -7.91
C GLY A 107 -17.02 -8.69 -7.96
N ASN A 108 -16.57 -7.51 -7.57
CA ASN A 108 -15.17 -7.06 -7.72
C ASN A 108 -14.64 -6.15 -6.60
N SER A 109 -15.39 -5.99 -5.51
CA SER A 109 -14.87 -5.18 -4.41
C SER A 109 -13.90 -6.00 -3.57
N PRO A 110 -12.65 -5.54 -3.38
CA PRO A 110 -11.73 -6.17 -2.46
C PRO A 110 -12.32 -6.19 -1.05
N ASN A 111 -11.94 -7.17 -0.23
CA ASN A 111 -12.15 -7.10 1.22
C ASN A 111 -11.18 -6.04 1.83
N TRP A 112 -11.18 -4.82 1.24
CA TRP A 112 -10.45 -3.68 1.79
C TRP A 112 -10.87 -3.41 3.24
N LEU A 113 -12.07 -3.87 3.62
CA LEU A 113 -12.55 -3.84 5.00
C LEU A 113 -11.74 -4.71 5.97
N ASP A 114 -10.84 -5.58 5.49
CA ASP A 114 -10.03 -6.46 6.34
C ASP A 114 -8.60 -5.94 6.56
N ASN A 115 -8.20 -4.85 5.91
CA ASN A 115 -6.80 -4.44 5.87
C ASN A 115 -6.59 -2.97 6.25
N PHE A 116 -5.41 -2.69 6.80
CA PHE A 116 -4.97 -1.35 7.09
C PHE A 116 -4.69 -0.54 5.82
N GLU A 117 -5.04 0.73 5.86
CA GLU A 117 -4.91 1.67 4.75
C GLU A 117 -4.13 2.92 5.15
N MET A 118 -3.07 3.24 4.40
CA MET A 118 -2.48 4.57 4.38
C MET A 118 -3.27 5.43 3.39
N GLN A 119 -3.99 6.43 3.88
CA GLN A 119 -4.88 7.26 3.08
C GLN A 119 -4.12 8.18 2.12
N ILE A 120 -4.62 8.29 0.88
CA ILE A 120 -4.20 9.23 -0.16
C ILE A 120 -5.41 10.10 -0.52
N LEU A 121 -5.35 11.41 -0.24
CA LEU A 121 -6.53 12.27 -0.34
C LEU A 121 -6.19 13.71 -0.71
N ASP A 122 -7.12 14.35 -1.41
CA ASP A 122 -7.23 15.81 -1.41
C ASP A 122 -7.99 16.26 -0.14
N ASP A 123 -7.26 16.70 0.87
CA ASP A 123 -7.84 17.11 2.15
C ASP A 123 -8.71 18.37 2.04
N ILE A 124 -8.58 19.12 0.93
CA ILE A 124 -9.23 20.44 0.76
C ILE A 124 -10.59 20.29 0.07
N ASP A 125 -10.66 19.56 -1.04
CA ASP A 125 -11.84 19.52 -1.88
C ASP A 125 -12.62 18.18 -1.80
N PHE A 126 -12.04 17.10 -1.24
CA PHE A 126 -12.81 15.88 -1.01
C PHE A 126 -13.92 16.12 0.01
N ASN A 127 -15.05 15.46 -0.11
CA ASN A 127 -16.25 15.73 0.69
C ASN A 127 -16.16 15.27 2.16
N ASP A 128 -15.28 14.32 2.47
CA ASP A 128 -15.03 13.87 3.85
C ASP A 128 -13.87 14.68 4.46
N LYS A 129 -14.14 15.49 5.47
CA LYS A 129 -13.19 16.38 6.13
C LYS A 129 -12.70 15.85 7.48
N ALA A 130 -13.06 14.62 7.86
CA ALA A 130 -12.64 14.08 9.14
C ALA A 130 -11.11 13.92 9.20
N PRO A 131 -10.40 14.55 10.16
CA PRO A 131 -8.93 14.47 10.23
C PRO A 131 -8.40 13.04 10.28
N ILE A 132 -9.17 12.12 10.86
CA ILE A 132 -8.84 10.70 10.98
C ILE A 132 -8.88 9.95 9.64
N ARG A 133 -9.39 10.60 8.57
CA ARG A 133 -9.46 10.09 7.19
C ARG A 133 -8.70 10.95 6.20
N SER A 134 -7.87 11.87 6.71
CA SER A 134 -7.07 12.76 5.86
C SER A 134 -5.83 12.04 5.32
N ALA A 135 -5.20 12.61 4.29
CA ALA A 135 -4.00 12.04 3.67
C ALA A 135 -2.92 11.67 4.69
N GLY A 136 -2.35 10.47 4.57
CA GLY A 136 -1.34 9.92 5.47
C GLY A 136 -1.87 9.28 6.74
N SER A 137 -3.17 9.41 7.07
CA SER A 137 -3.76 8.74 8.23
C SER A 137 -3.64 7.21 8.11
N LEU A 138 -3.65 6.51 9.24
CA LEU A 138 -4.18 5.16 9.28
C LEU A 138 -5.70 5.32 9.24
N TYR A 139 -6.27 5.07 8.06
CA TYR A 139 -7.65 5.42 7.74
C TYR A 139 -8.65 4.99 8.82
N ASP A 140 -9.41 5.97 9.32
CA ASP A 140 -10.45 5.83 10.35
C ASP A 140 -9.94 5.32 11.71
N LEU A 141 -8.61 5.32 11.95
CA LEU A 141 -7.99 4.82 13.19
C LEU A 141 -7.01 5.80 13.83
N ILE A 142 -6.08 6.41 13.07
CA ILE A 142 -5.05 7.31 13.61
C ILE A 142 -4.93 8.57 12.76
N ILE A 143 -5.08 9.73 13.41
CA ILE A 143 -4.90 11.04 12.79
C ILE A 143 -3.41 11.27 12.52
N PRO A 144 -3.00 11.71 11.33
CA PRO A 144 -1.60 12.03 11.04
C PRO A 144 -1.18 13.31 11.77
N VAL A 145 0.07 13.32 12.28
CA VAL A 145 0.69 14.48 12.93
C VAL A 145 1.77 15.09 12.05
N ASN A 146 2.08 16.38 12.22
CA ASN A 146 3.16 17.08 11.51
C ASN A 146 3.10 16.95 9.97
N LYS A 147 1.91 16.74 9.43
CA LYS A 147 1.67 16.55 8.01
C LYS A 147 1.89 17.85 7.24
N GLN A 148 2.66 17.77 6.16
CA GLN A 148 2.87 18.86 5.20
C GLN A 148 2.62 18.31 3.80
N LEU A 149 1.50 18.71 3.18
CA LEU A 149 1.14 18.31 1.83
C LEU A 149 1.57 19.37 0.81
N LYS A 150 1.89 18.90 -0.39
CA LYS A 150 1.99 19.76 -1.56
C LYS A 150 0.59 20.14 -2.04
N PRO A 151 0.43 21.26 -2.75
CA PRO A 151 -0.83 21.60 -3.40
C PRO A 151 -1.39 20.49 -4.28
N VAL A 152 -2.71 20.43 -4.42
CA VAL A 152 -3.38 19.52 -5.34
C VAL A 152 -2.81 19.69 -6.75
N GLY A 153 -2.51 18.58 -7.43
CA GLY A 153 -1.84 18.59 -8.73
C GLY A 153 -0.31 18.52 -8.66
N GLU A 154 0.29 18.64 -7.48
CA GLU A 154 1.72 18.42 -7.25
C GLU A 154 2.00 17.06 -6.61
N TYR A 155 3.20 16.50 -6.87
CA TYR A 155 3.60 15.22 -6.30
C TYR A 155 4.05 15.34 -4.85
N ASN A 156 3.44 14.55 -3.99
CA ASN A 156 3.88 14.25 -2.64
C ASN A 156 4.75 12.98 -2.67
N HIS A 157 5.76 12.93 -1.79
CA HIS A 157 6.55 11.74 -1.56
C HIS A 157 6.05 11.01 -0.32
N ALA A 158 5.91 9.69 -0.41
CA ALA A 158 5.44 8.87 0.70
C ALA A 158 6.30 7.63 0.90
N LYS A 159 6.35 7.17 2.17
CA LYS A 159 6.84 5.84 2.53
C LYS A 159 5.86 5.16 3.46
N LEU A 160 5.74 3.86 3.28
CA LEU A 160 5.09 2.96 4.20
C LEU A 160 6.10 1.90 4.64
N ILE A 161 6.41 1.86 5.94
CA ILE A 161 7.35 0.91 6.52
C ILE A 161 6.57 -0.07 7.37
N VAL A 162 6.75 -1.36 7.13
CA VAL A 162 6.17 -2.46 7.93
C VAL A 162 7.31 -3.40 8.31
N ASN A 163 7.59 -3.49 9.61
CA ASN A 163 8.65 -4.34 10.14
C ASN A 163 8.15 -5.12 11.38
N GLY A 164 7.77 -6.37 11.19
CA GLY A 164 7.02 -7.12 12.18
C GLY A 164 5.64 -6.49 12.38
N ASN A 165 5.33 -6.13 13.61
CA ASN A 165 4.09 -5.44 13.95
C ASN A 165 4.23 -3.91 13.89
N HIS A 166 5.45 -3.39 13.81
CA HIS A 166 5.73 -1.96 13.77
C HIS A 166 5.44 -1.37 12.38
N VAL A 167 4.65 -0.31 12.33
CA VAL A 167 4.26 0.36 11.08
C VAL A 167 4.47 1.87 11.19
N GLU A 168 5.02 2.45 10.13
CA GLU A 168 5.21 3.90 10.00
C GLU A 168 4.65 4.41 8.67
N HIS A 169 3.93 5.54 8.70
CA HIS A 169 3.56 6.32 7.52
C HIS A 169 4.41 7.59 7.47
N TRP A 170 4.99 7.86 6.32
CA TRP A 170 5.82 9.04 6.07
C TRP A 170 5.27 9.85 4.91
N LEU A 171 5.20 11.18 5.07
CA LEU A 171 4.83 12.12 4.02
C LEU A 171 5.83 13.27 3.95
N ASN A 172 6.38 13.51 2.76
CA ASN A 172 7.32 14.61 2.46
C ASN A 172 8.45 14.74 3.49
N GLY A 173 9.01 13.57 3.92
CA GLY A 173 10.12 13.50 4.87
C GLY A 173 9.73 13.51 6.36
N ASN A 174 8.44 13.66 6.67
CA ASN A 174 7.94 13.62 8.05
C ASN A 174 7.26 12.29 8.36
N LYS A 175 7.57 11.66 9.49
CA LYS A 175 6.78 10.55 10.02
C LYS A 175 5.47 11.12 10.57
N VAL A 176 4.36 10.71 9.96
CA VAL A 176 3.04 11.29 10.27
C VAL A 176 2.15 10.34 11.09
N VAL A 177 2.39 9.03 10.99
CA VAL A 177 1.70 8.00 11.78
C VAL A 177 2.72 6.91 12.17
N GLU A 178 2.57 6.38 13.37
CA GLU A 178 3.35 5.24 13.88
C GLU A 178 2.46 4.40 14.80
N TYR A 179 2.52 3.07 14.66
CA TYR A 179 1.72 2.17 15.48
C TYR A 179 2.27 0.74 15.49
N GLU A 180 1.79 -0.05 16.47
CA GLU A 180 2.05 -1.48 16.59
C GLU A 180 0.77 -2.26 16.29
N MET A 181 0.75 -3.03 15.20
CA MET A 181 -0.34 -3.95 14.88
C MET A 181 -0.53 -4.99 16.00
N GLY A 182 -1.79 -5.29 16.35
CA GLY A 182 -2.11 -6.29 17.38
C GLY A 182 -1.72 -5.88 18.80
N SER A 183 -1.35 -4.61 19.03
CA SER A 183 -1.14 -4.09 20.38
C SER A 183 -2.47 -3.83 21.09
N PRO A 184 -2.51 -3.81 22.45
CA PRO A 184 -3.70 -3.43 23.19
C PRO A 184 -4.22 -2.04 22.80
N ALA A 185 -3.34 -1.09 22.44
CA ALA A 185 -3.72 0.23 21.98
C ALA A 185 -4.44 0.16 20.63
N MET A 186 -3.94 -0.67 19.68
CA MET A 186 -4.58 -0.88 18.39
C MET A 186 -5.93 -1.59 18.54
N ASP A 187 -6.02 -2.61 19.40
CA ASP A 187 -7.27 -3.30 19.69
C ASP A 187 -8.35 -2.34 20.24
N GLU A 188 -7.96 -1.39 21.07
CA GLU A 188 -8.87 -0.37 21.60
C GLU A 188 -9.34 0.60 20.49
N LEU A 189 -8.44 1.02 19.58
CA LEU A 189 -8.81 1.83 18.41
C LEU A 189 -9.80 1.09 17.51
N LEU A 190 -9.52 -0.17 17.19
CA LEU A 190 -10.39 -1.02 16.37
C LEU A 190 -11.77 -1.19 17.02
N ARG A 191 -11.82 -1.44 18.32
CA ARG A 191 -13.08 -1.61 19.06
C ARG A 191 -13.97 -0.36 18.98
N LYS A 192 -13.39 0.84 18.92
CA LYS A 192 -14.09 2.12 18.83
C LYS A 192 -14.43 2.55 17.40
N SER A 193 -13.83 1.92 16.41
CA SER A 193 -13.96 2.29 15.00
C SER A 193 -15.14 1.62 14.32
N LYS A 194 -15.41 2.01 13.07
CA LYS A 194 -16.38 1.33 12.21
C LYS A 194 -15.99 -0.12 11.89
N PHE A 195 -14.73 -0.49 12.09
CA PHE A 195 -14.20 -1.84 11.85
C PHE A 195 -14.47 -2.80 13.01
N SER A 196 -15.06 -2.34 14.12
CA SER A 196 -15.28 -3.14 15.35
C SER A 196 -16.06 -4.44 15.13
N LYS A 197 -16.88 -4.52 14.09
CA LYS A 197 -17.67 -5.71 13.74
C LYS A 197 -16.92 -6.67 12.80
N ASN A 198 -15.73 -6.32 12.37
CA ASN A 198 -14.93 -7.15 11.47
C ASN A 198 -13.80 -7.85 12.25
N PRO A 199 -13.95 -9.13 12.62
CA PRO A 199 -12.95 -9.85 13.40
C PRO A 199 -11.66 -10.13 12.63
N ASN A 200 -11.69 -10.01 11.30
CA ASN A 200 -10.54 -10.28 10.43
C ASN A 200 -9.68 -9.03 10.18
N TYR A 201 -10.17 -7.84 10.56
CA TYR A 201 -9.49 -6.59 10.27
C TYR A 201 -8.07 -6.54 10.85
N GLY A 202 -7.08 -6.31 9.98
CA GLY A 202 -5.67 -6.19 10.35
C GLY A 202 -5.02 -7.49 10.86
N LYS A 203 -5.62 -8.67 10.60
CA LYS A 203 -5.07 -9.96 11.07
C LYS A 203 -4.08 -10.61 10.10
N SER A 204 -4.04 -10.18 8.84
CA SER A 204 -3.05 -10.66 7.89
C SER A 204 -1.65 -10.15 8.24
N THR A 205 -0.66 -11.04 8.21
CA THR A 205 0.75 -10.74 8.54
C THR A 205 1.66 -10.67 7.32
N ASP A 206 1.13 -10.95 6.14
CA ASP A 206 1.78 -10.86 4.83
C ASP A 206 0.72 -10.75 3.74
N GLY A 207 1.08 -10.30 2.56
CA GLY A 207 0.18 -10.23 1.42
C GLY A 207 0.61 -9.22 0.38
N LEU A 208 -0.29 -8.92 -0.54
CA LEU A 208 -0.06 -7.99 -1.63
C LEU A 208 -0.10 -6.54 -1.14
N LEU A 209 0.59 -5.66 -1.86
CA LEU A 209 0.39 -4.23 -1.77
C LEU A 209 -0.71 -3.84 -2.77
N MET A 210 -1.66 -3.02 -2.35
CA MET A 210 -2.75 -2.58 -3.21
C MET A 210 -2.80 -1.06 -3.30
N PHE A 211 -2.98 -0.56 -4.52
CA PHE A 211 -3.20 0.83 -4.87
C PHE A 211 -4.67 0.99 -5.25
N GLN A 212 -5.43 1.73 -4.45
CA GLN A 212 -6.87 1.83 -4.61
C GLN A 212 -7.25 2.69 -5.81
N HIS A 213 -8.29 2.25 -6.55
CA HIS A 213 -9.00 3.02 -7.55
C HIS A 213 -10.35 3.46 -7.00
N HIS A 214 -10.45 4.71 -6.55
CA HIS A 214 -11.69 5.23 -5.94
C HIS A 214 -12.60 6.02 -6.92
N GLY A 215 -12.27 6.00 -8.23
CA GLY A 215 -13.05 6.68 -9.28
C GLY A 215 -12.53 8.07 -9.67
N GLN A 216 -11.71 8.70 -8.83
CA GLN A 216 -11.05 9.97 -9.16
C GLN A 216 -9.68 9.74 -9.80
N LYS A 217 -9.15 10.76 -10.47
CA LYS A 217 -7.84 10.68 -11.10
C LYS A 217 -6.72 10.85 -10.08
N VAL A 218 -5.88 9.83 -9.94
CA VAL A 218 -4.72 9.78 -9.07
C VAL A 218 -3.52 9.25 -9.87
N TRP A 219 -2.32 9.76 -9.58
CA TRP A 219 -1.07 9.40 -10.24
C TRP A 219 -0.09 8.84 -9.23
N PHE A 220 0.57 7.74 -9.59
CA PHE A 220 1.65 7.14 -8.83
C PHE A 220 2.89 6.97 -9.71
N LYS A 221 4.07 7.28 -9.20
CA LYS A 221 5.34 7.07 -9.89
C LYS A 221 6.48 6.76 -8.93
N ASN A 222 7.65 6.40 -9.48
CA ASN A 222 8.86 6.10 -8.72
C ASN A 222 8.61 5.03 -7.63
N ILE A 223 7.79 4.02 -7.95
CA ILE A 223 7.36 3.02 -6.97
C ILE A 223 8.46 1.98 -6.82
N LYS A 224 8.99 1.85 -5.63
CA LYS A 224 9.98 0.85 -5.27
C LYS A 224 9.72 0.27 -3.89
N VAL A 225 10.12 -0.97 -3.70
CA VAL A 225 9.98 -1.70 -2.43
C VAL A 225 11.31 -2.31 -2.03
N LYS A 226 11.54 -2.38 -0.73
CA LYS A 226 12.68 -3.08 -0.14
C LYS A 226 12.15 -4.07 0.90
N LYS A 227 12.50 -5.35 0.77
CA LYS A 227 12.19 -6.38 1.79
C LYS A 227 13.11 -6.18 3.01
N LEU A 228 12.51 -6.17 4.22
CA LEU A 228 13.19 -5.98 5.50
C LEU A 228 13.43 -7.30 6.23
#